data_738ff1dc3e1f6bd2c7f7a478a9754e92
#
_entry.id   738ff1dc3e1f6bd2c7f7a478a9754e92
#
_cell.length_a   1.000
_cell.length_b   1.000
_cell.length_c   1.000
_cell.angle_alpha   90.00
_cell.angle_beta   90.00
_cell.angle_gamma   90.00
#
_symmetry.space_group_name_H-M   'P 1'
#
loop_
_entity.id
_entity.type
_entity.pdbx_description
1 polymer ?
#
loop_
_entity_poly.entity_id
_entity_poly.type
_entity_poly.pdbx_seq_one_letter_code
_entity_poly.pdbx_strand_id
1 'polypeptide(L)'
;MKKIAVLTLSAAILLVSCDAYNNSNKTQRGAVIGAAGGALLGAILGNNVGNGQNSELGAVLGTVVGGAAGAVIGNQMDKQAKKIEEEIPGAEVKRVDDGIVVTFDENSGVYFETAKHNINEKSKETLNKLIAVLKEYPETNVVVAGYTDSVGKDEYNMGLSKRRAQSVTNYFTSNGLVASRFTTKWFGEQNPVADNGTPEGRAKNRRVNVVIVPNEKMKADAEKSANQN
;
A
#
# COMPACT_ATOMS: atom_id res chain seq x y z
N MET A 1 -27.95 43.90 35.09
CA MET A 1 -28.14 42.44 34.99
C MET A 1 -27.89 42.03 33.56
N LYS A 2 -26.64 41.62 33.27
CA LYS A 2 -26.21 41.23 31.91
C LYS A 2 -26.42 39.74 31.75
N LYS A 3 -27.28 39.36 30.77
CA LYS A 3 -27.51 37.95 30.41
C LYS A 3 -26.38 37.47 29.51
N ILE A 4 -25.60 36.52 30.00
CA ILE A 4 -24.56 35.81 29.25
C ILE A 4 -25.26 34.74 28.43
N ALA A 5 -25.25 34.88 27.10
CA ALA A 5 -25.66 33.84 26.21
C ALA A 5 -24.52 32.84 26.00
N VAL A 6 -24.67 31.66 26.57
CA VAL A 6 -23.75 30.53 26.35
C VAL A 6 -24.09 29.91 25.00
N LEU A 7 -23.19 30.09 24.03
CA LEU A 7 -23.26 29.45 22.74
C LEU A 7 -22.75 28.01 22.87
N THR A 8 -23.66 27.06 23.04
CA THR A 8 -23.32 25.63 22.95
C THR A 8 -23.16 25.25 21.46
N LEU A 9 -21.92 25.25 20.99
CA LEU A 9 -21.55 24.66 19.71
C LEU A 9 -21.62 23.13 19.84
N SER A 10 -22.77 22.58 19.46
CA SER A 10 -22.97 21.14 19.41
C SER A 10 -22.07 20.53 18.35
N ALA A 11 -21.05 19.80 18.78
CA ALA A 11 -20.24 18.92 17.96
C ALA A 11 -21.11 17.74 17.51
N ALA A 12 -21.86 17.92 16.41
CA ALA A 12 -22.52 16.83 15.71
C ALA A 12 -21.55 16.30 14.64
N ILE A 13 -20.60 15.49 15.05
CA ILE A 13 -19.68 14.81 14.12
C ILE A 13 -19.69 13.32 14.46
N LEU A 14 -20.04 12.54 13.41
CA LEU A 14 -19.70 11.14 13.20
C LEU A 14 -20.58 10.07 13.84
N LEU A 15 -21.73 9.88 13.24
CA LEU A 15 -22.24 8.54 13.01
C LEU A 15 -22.52 8.39 11.51
N VAL A 16 -21.47 8.28 10.69
CA VAL A 16 -21.62 7.64 9.38
C VAL A 16 -21.78 6.17 9.68
N SER A 17 -23.01 5.69 9.68
CA SER A 17 -23.33 4.32 10.00
C SER A 17 -22.72 3.37 8.95
N CYS A 18 -22.25 2.22 9.39
CA CYS A 18 -21.75 1.14 8.53
C CYS A 18 -22.76 0.72 7.43
N ASP A 19 -24.03 1.01 7.61
CA ASP A 19 -25.10 0.72 6.63
C ASP A 19 -25.01 1.60 5.37
N ALA A 20 -24.56 2.85 5.49
CA ALA A 20 -24.34 3.72 4.34
C ALA A 20 -23.19 3.26 3.44
N TYR A 21 -22.20 2.59 4.02
CA TYR A 21 -21.07 2.03 3.28
C TYR A 21 -21.47 0.79 2.46
N ASN A 22 -22.28 -0.09 3.03
CA ASN A 22 -22.71 -1.33 2.36
C ASN A 22 -23.72 -1.11 1.23
N ASN A 23 -24.49 -0.02 1.26
CA ASN A 23 -25.52 0.28 0.27
C ASN A 23 -25.09 1.30 -0.80
N SER A 24 -23.87 1.82 -0.73
CA SER A 24 -23.35 2.79 -1.70
C SER A 24 -22.84 2.10 -2.96
N ASN A 25 -23.10 2.69 -4.14
CA ASN A 25 -22.52 2.26 -5.39
C ASN A 25 -21.00 2.59 -5.44
N LYS A 26 -20.27 2.02 -6.39
CA LYS A 26 -18.79 2.19 -6.50
C LYS A 26 -18.36 3.66 -6.58
N THR A 27 -19.16 4.52 -7.19
CA THR A 27 -18.91 5.96 -7.31
C THR A 27 -19.05 6.68 -5.97
N GLN A 28 -20.07 6.30 -5.15
CA GLN A 28 -20.26 6.85 -3.81
C GLN A 28 -19.19 6.36 -2.83
N ARG A 29 -18.71 5.13 -2.98
CA ARG A 29 -17.59 4.60 -2.17
C ARG A 29 -16.30 5.39 -2.42
N GLY A 30 -15.97 5.71 -3.68
CA GLY A 30 -14.83 6.56 -4.02
C GLY A 30 -14.91 7.96 -3.38
N ALA A 31 -16.10 8.57 -3.34
CA ALA A 31 -16.28 9.88 -2.75
C ALA A 31 -16.18 9.92 -1.21
N VAL A 32 -16.56 8.84 -0.52
CA VAL A 32 -16.50 8.74 0.95
C VAL A 32 -15.09 8.38 1.42
N ILE A 33 -14.38 7.54 0.65
CA ILE A 33 -13.00 7.12 0.97
C ILE A 33 -12.03 8.29 0.79
N GLY A 34 -12.32 9.22 -0.10
CA GLY A 34 -11.48 10.36 -0.43
C GLY A 34 -11.14 11.32 0.71
N ALA A 35 -11.84 11.27 1.83
CA ALA A 35 -11.61 12.19 2.96
C ALA A 35 -10.69 11.63 4.08
N ALA A 36 -10.43 10.31 4.11
CA ALA A 36 -9.70 9.65 5.20
C ALA A 36 -8.43 8.90 4.76
N GLY A 37 -8.11 8.93 3.46
CA GLY A 37 -7.30 7.90 2.83
C GLY A 37 -5.81 7.85 3.08
N GLY A 38 -5.12 8.92 3.30
CA GLY A 38 -3.64 8.90 3.49
C GLY A 38 -3.17 8.21 4.77
N ALA A 39 -4.04 8.14 5.78
CA ALA A 39 -3.70 7.57 7.09
C ALA A 39 -3.68 6.04 7.12
N LEU A 40 -4.51 5.37 6.32
CA LEU A 40 -4.63 3.91 6.35
C LEU A 40 -3.47 3.21 5.61
N LEU A 41 -3.04 3.71 4.45
CA LEU A 41 -1.83 3.20 3.79
C LEU A 41 -0.59 3.41 4.64
N GLY A 42 -0.50 4.55 5.34
CA GLY A 42 0.53 4.81 6.33
C GLY A 42 0.51 3.81 7.48
N ALA A 43 -0.67 3.43 7.98
CA ALA A 43 -0.82 2.45 9.06
C ALA A 43 -0.45 1.02 8.63
N ILE A 44 -0.71 0.65 7.37
CA ILE A 44 -0.33 -0.66 6.81
C ILE A 44 1.18 -0.78 6.64
N LEU A 45 1.85 0.31 6.27
CA LEU A 45 3.31 0.35 6.12
C LEU A 45 4.03 0.50 7.45
N GLY A 46 3.37 0.97 8.48
CA GLY A 46 3.93 1.08 9.81
C GLY A 46 3.27 2.16 10.66
N ASN A 47 2.84 1.80 11.85
CA ASN A 47 2.17 2.67 12.82
C ASN A 47 3.06 3.85 13.31
N ASN A 48 4.26 4.00 12.79
CA ASN A 48 5.26 5.00 13.23
C ASN A 48 5.47 6.12 12.20
N VAL A 49 4.43 6.50 11.47
CA VAL A 49 4.47 7.64 10.52
C VAL A 49 4.70 9.00 11.24
N GLY A 50 4.60 9.02 12.58
CA GLY A 50 4.70 10.23 13.40
C GLY A 50 6.10 10.70 13.76
N ASN A 51 7.18 9.97 13.51
CA ASN A 51 8.52 10.30 14.04
C ASN A 51 9.53 10.74 12.95
N GLY A 52 9.14 11.64 12.06
CA GLY A 52 10.09 12.42 11.22
C GLY A 52 10.84 11.68 10.10
N GLN A 53 11.02 10.38 10.19
CA GLN A 53 11.78 9.59 9.19
C GLN A 53 10.91 9.03 8.05
N ASN A 54 9.59 9.08 8.16
CA ASN A 54 8.64 8.55 7.19
C ASN A 54 7.77 9.64 6.51
N SER A 55 8.12 10.92 6.65
CA SER A 55 7.43 12.02 5.96
C SER A 55 7.40 11.87 4.43
N GLU A 56 8.41 11.18 3.88
CA GLU A 56 8.46 10.84 2.45
C GLU A 56 7.39 9.82 2.02
N LEU A 57 6.90 8.95 2.93
CA LEU A 57 5.79 8.03 2.63
C LEU A 57 4.48 8.79 2.41
N GLY A 58 4.21 9.80 3.23
CA GLY A 58 3.05 10.67 3.03
C GLY A 58 3.08 11.42 1.70
N ALA A 59 4.27 11.82 1.26
CA ALA A 59 4.46 12.47 -0.04
C ALA A 59 4.31 11.49 -1.22
N VAL A 60 4.74 10.24 -1.06
CA VAL A 60 4.62 9.19 -2.10
C VAL A 60 3.18 8.67 -2.20
N LEU A 61 2.49 8.56 -1.07
CA LEU A 61 1.10 8.08 -1.02
C LEU A 61 0.10 9.15 -1.50
N GLY A 62 0.54 10.41 -1.53
CA GLY A 62 -0.19 11.52 -2.14
C GLY A 62 -1.49 11.91 -1.42
N THR A 63 -2.09 12.98 -1.89
CA THR A 63 -3.42 13.42 -1.47
C THR A 63 -4.48 12.60 -2.20
N VAL A 64 -5.48 12.17 -1.46
CA VAL A 64 -6.64 11.50 -2.01
C VAL A 64 -7.42 12.45 -2.92
N VAL A 65 -7.73 11.99 -4.11
CA VAL A 65 -8.55 12.74 -5.07
C VAL A 65 -10.01 12.37 -4.85
N GLY A 66 -10.81 13.33 -4.41
CA GLY A 66 -12.25 13.13 -4.18
C GLY A 66 -13.11 13.36 -5.41
N GLY A 67 -14.42 13.06 -5.30
CA GLY A 67 -15.41 13.35 -6.34
C GLY A 67 -15.31 12.45 -7.57
N ALA A 68 -15.67 13.02 -8.75
CA ALA A 68 -15.70 12.27 -10.02
C ALA A 68 -14.30 11.77 -10.45
N ALA A 69 -13.25 12.55 -10.21
CA ALA A 69 -11.88 12.14 -10.48
C ALA A 69 -11.46 10.94 -9.62
N GLY A 70 -11.81 10.91 -8.33
CA GLY A 70 -11.58 9.75 -7.45
C GLY A 70 -12.26 8.48 -7.94
N ALA A 71 -13.46 8.59 -8.52
CA ALA A 71 -14.16 7.45 -9.12
C ALA A 71 -13.41 6.87 -10.34
N VAL A 72 -12.82 7.74 -11.17
CA VAL A 72 -11.99 7.31 -12.32
C VAL A 72 -10.75 6.58 -11.85
N ILE A 73 -10.02 7.15 -10.88
CA ILE A 73 -8.84 6.53 -10.28
C ILE A 73 -9.22 5.19 -9.64
N GLY A 74 -10.27 5.17 -8.80
CA GLY A 74 -10.73 3.96 -8.12
C GLY A 74 -11.02 2.82 -9.09
N ASN A 75 -11.76 3.09 -10.17
CA ASN A 75 -12.06 2.09 -11.20
C ASN A 75 -10.78 1.54 -11.88
N GLN A 76 -9.80 2.40 -12.14
CA GLN A 76 -8.54 1.99 -12.77
C GLN A 76 -7.69 1.13 -11.82
N MET A 77 -7.62 1.54 -10.54
CA MET A 77 -6.93 0.77 -9.51
C MET A 77 -7.63 -0.56 -9.19
N ASP A 78 -8.97 -0.62 -9.24
CA ASP A 78 -9.74 -1.87 -9.09
C ASP A 78 -9.43 -2.86 -10.20
N LYS A 79 -9.34 -2.38 -11.46
CA LYS A 79 -8.94 -3.23 -12.60
C LYS A 79 -7.52 -3.77 -12.42
N GLN A 80 -6.59 -2.92 -11.98
CA GLN A 80 -5.22 -3.34 -11.71
C GLN A 80 -5.15 -4.35 -10.56
N ALA A 81 -5.87 -4.13 -9.45
CA ALA A 81 -5.91 -5.07 -8.33
C ALA A 81 -6.44 -6.44 -8.76
N LYS A 82 -7.57 -6.45 -9.47
CA LYS A 82 -8.16 -7.67 -10.01
C LYS A 82 -7.20 -8.42 -10.93
N LYS A 83 -6.49 -7.70 -11.81
CA LYS A 83 -5.50 -8.32 -12.68
C LYS A 83 -4.34 -8.94 -11.90
N ILE A 84 -3.87 -8.28 -10.83
CA ILE A 84 -2.83 -8.85 -9.95
C ILE A 84 -3.34 -10.13 -9.28
N GLU A 85 -4.58 -10.16 -8.78
CA GLU A 85 -5.21 -11.35 -8.18
C GLU A 85 -5.30 -12.52 -9.18
N GLU A 86 -5.68 -12.25 -10.43
CA GLU A 86 -5.79 -13.25 -11.49
C GLU A 86 -4.42 -13.81 -11.90
N GLU A 87 -3.42 -12.97 -12.02
CA GLU A 87 -2.07 -13.37 -12.46
C GLU A 87 -1.25 -14.02 -11.33
N ILE A 88 -1.50 -13.65 -10.07
CA ILE A 88 -0.73 -14.10 -8.91
C ILE A 88 -1.67 -14.66 -7.83
N PRO A 89 -2.28 -15.83 -8.05
CA PRO A 89 -3.33 -16.36 -7.16
C PRO A 89 -2.86 -16.72 -5.74
N GLY A 90 -1.57 -16.63 -5.45
CA GLY A 90 -1.02 -16.86 -4.09
C GLY A 90 -0.74 -15.57 -3.30
N ALA A 91 -0.82 -14.41 -3.93
CA ALA A 91 -0.57 -13.14 -3.26
C ALA A 91 -1.83 -12.63 -2.54
N GLU A 92 -1.64 -12.06 -1.35
CA GLU A 92 -2.71 -11.32 -0.69
C GLU A 92 -2.78 -9.91 -1.28
N VAL A 93 -3.86 -9.61 -2.03
CA VAL A 93 -4.09 -8.32 -2.67
C VAL A 93 -5.21 -7.59 -1.95
N LYS A 94 -4.93 -6.41 -1.45
CA LYS A 94 -5.92 -5.56 -0.76
C LYS A 94 -6.01 -4.19 -1.40
N ARG A 95 -7.22 -3.76 -1.71
CA ARG A 95 -7.50 -2.34 -1.99
C ARG A 95 -7.58 -1.58 -0.68
N VAL A 96 -6.78 -0.54 -0.57
CA VAL A 96 -6.76 0.35 0.59
C VAL A 96 -6.74 1.77 0.08
N ASP A 97 -7.80 2.52 0.34
CA ASP A 97 -7.99 3.85 -0.21
C ASP A 97 -7.83 3.86 -1.74
N ASP A 98 -7.00 4.76 -2.26
CA ASP A 98 -6.67 4.81 -3.68
C ASP A 98 -5.51 3.87 -4.06
N GLY A 99 -4.96 3.10 -3.11
CA GLY A 99 -3.84 2.21 -3.34
C GLY A 99 -4.19 0.72 -3.42
N ILE A 100 -3.22 -0.09 -3.80
CA ILE A 100 -3.23 -1.55 -3.77
C ILE A 100 -2.07 -2.01 -2.91
N VAL A 101 -2.31 -2.88 -1.96
CA VAL A 101 -1.27 -3.55 -1.18
C VAL A 101 -1.20 -4.99 -1.63
N VAL A 102 -0.05 -5.39 -2.17
CA VAL A 102 0.26 -6.77 -2.51
C VAL A 102 1.24 -7.29 -1.49
N THR A 103 0.82 -8.26 -0.68
CA THR A 103 1.67 -8.88 0.33
C THR A 103 2.24 -10.18 -0.20
N PHE A 104 3.56 -10.28 -0.17
CA PHE A 104 4.31 -11.48 -0.50
C PHE A 104 4.96 -12.05 0.76
N ASP A 105 4.53 -13.22 1.17
CA ASP A 105 5.10 -14.04 2.23
C ASP A 105 5.64 -15.37 1.67
N GLU A 106 6.03 -16.29 2.53
CA GLU A 106 6.53 -17.61 2.10
C GLU A 106 5.51 -18.43 1.30
N ASN A 107 4.21 -18.19 1.46
CA ASN A 107 3.14 -18.93 0.79
C ASN A 107 2.80 -18.34 -0.58
N SER A 108 3.03 -17.05 -0.77
CA SER A 108 2.69 -16.32 -2.00
C SER A 108 3.72 -16.43 -3.13
N GLY A 109 4.79 -17.21 -2.91
CA GLY A 109 5.79 -17.49 -3.94
C GLY A 109 6.94 -16.48 -4.03
N VAL A 110 6.94 -15.40 -3.23
CA VAL A 110 8.12 -14.53 -3.07
C VAL A 110 8.65 -14.69 -1.66
N TYR A 111 9.63 -15.55 -1.51
CA TYR A 111 10.25 -15.82 -0.22
C TYR A 111 11.77 -15.77 -0.31
N PHE A 112 12.38 -15.52 0.83
CA PHE A 112 13.82 -15.53 0.99
C PHE A 112 14.22 -16.67 1.93
N GLU A 113 15.25 -17.39 1.60
CA GLU A 113 15.84 -18.34 2.52
C GLU A 113 16.31 -17.64 3.81
N THR A 114 16.47 -18.41 4.89
CA THR A 114 16.90 -17.89 6.18
C THR A 114 18.19 -17.07 6.02
N ALA A 115 18.17 -15.85 6.56
CA ALA A 115 19.28 -14.89 6.50
C ALA A 115 19.69 -14.44 5.08
N LYS A 116 19.03 -14.91 4.02
CA LYS A 116 19.31 -14.50 2.63
C LYS A 116 18.39 -13.39 2.15
N HIS A 117 18.83 -12.70 1.11
CA HIS A 117 18.10 -11.63 0.41
C HIS A 117 18.09 -11.81 -1.12
N ASN A 118 18.69 -12.90 -1.62
CA ASN A 118 18.68 -13.21 -3.05
C ASN A 118 17.31 -13.72 -3.47
N ILE A 119 16.82 -13.22 -4.61
CA ILE A 119 15.57 -13.68 -5.21
C ILE A 119 15.83 -15.03 -5.87
N ASN A 120 15.11 -16.06 -5.44
CA ASN A 120 15.20 -17.42 -6.01
C ASN A 120 14.33 -17.52 -7.30
N GLU A 121 14.48 -18.61 -8.06
CA GLU A 121 13.78 -18.76 -9.34
C GLU A 121 12.25 -18.72 -9.22
N LYS A 122 11.68 -19.35 -8.18
CA LYS A 122 10.24 -19.32 -7.93
C LYS A 122 9.75 -17.89 -7.64
N SER A 123 10.51 -17.13 -6.87
CA SER A 123 10.22 -15.71 -6.63
C SER A 123 10.32 -14.87 -7.89
N LYS A 124 11.25 -15.17 -8.81
CA LYS A 124 11.35 -14.50 -10.11
C LYS A 124 10.12 -14.73 -10.95
N GLU A 125 9.57 -15.95 -11.00
CA GLU A 125 8.35 -16.25 -11.75
C GLU A 125 7.18 -15.37 -11.27
N THR A 126 6.98 -15.30 -9.95
CA THR A 126 5.94 -14.47 -9.34
C THR A 126 6.16 -12.98 -9.62
N LEU A 127 7.38 -12.50 -9.43
CA LEU A 127 7.72 -11.10 -9.69
C LEU A 127 7.61 -10.72 -11.17
N ASN A 128 7.90 -11.63 -12.10
CA ASN A 128 7.71 -11.40 -13.54
C ASN A 128 6.24 -11.17 -13.91
N LYS A 129 5.32 -11.89 -13.28
CA LYS A 129 3.88 -11.65 -13.45
C LYS A 129 3.49 -10.25 -12.97
N LEU A 130 3.97 -9.84 -11.79
CA LEU A 130 3.74 -8.48 -11.30
C LEU A 130 4.37 -7.42 -12.21
N ILE A 131 5.57 -7.66 -12.75
CA ILE A 131 6.23 -6.78 -13.73
C ILE A 131 5.36 -6.57 -14.97
N ALA A 132 4.74 -7.63 -15.48
CA ALA A 132 3.84 -7.53 -16.64
C ALA A 132 2.65 -6.59 -16.33
N VAL A 133 2.02 -6.76 -15.18
CA VAL A 133 0.93 -5.87 -14.74
C VAL A 133 1.43 -4.43 -14.53
N LEU A 134 2.56 -4.23 -13.87
CA LEU A 134 3.12 -2.87 -13.64
C LEU A 134 3.52 -2.16 -14.95
N LYS A 135 3.86 -2.89 -16.01
CA LYS A 135 4.11 -2.35 -17.36
C LYS A 135 2.82 -1.92 -18.04
N GLU A 136 1.73 -2.65 -17.84
CA GLU A 136 0.42 -2.30 -18.40
C GLU A 136 -0.19 -1.07 -17.70
N TYR A 137 0.17 -0.83 -16.42
CA TYR A 137 -0.29 0.30 -15.63
C TYR A 137 0.87 1.25 -15.27
N PRO A 138 1.43 2.01 -16.24
CA PRO A 138 2.62 2.83 -16.04
C PRO A 138 2.36 4.07 -15.16
N GLU A 139 1.10 4.47 -14.99
CA GLU A 139 0.72 5.70 -14.28
C GLU A 139 0.55 5.48 -12.76
N THR A 140 1.33 4.55 -12.20
CA THR A 140 1.37 4.28 -10.77
C THR A 140 2.80 4.37 -10.23
N ASN A 141 2.92 4.78 -8.97
CA ASN A 141 4.13 4.67 -8.17
C ASN A 141 4.08 3.42 -7.30
N VAL A 142 5.23 2.91 -6.92
CA VAL A 142 5.36 1.64 -6.20
C VAL A 142 6.28 1.81 -5.00
N VAL A 143 5.79 1.46 -3.80
CA VAL A 143 6.62 1.36 -2.60
C VAL A 143 6.89 -0.12 -2.33
N VAL A 144 8.15 -0.49 -2.24
CA VAL A 144 8.59 -1.84 -1.84
C VAL A 144 9.04 -1.80 -0.40
N ALA A 145 8.33 -2.49 0.49
CA ALA A 145 8.56 -2.48 1.94
C ALA A 145 8.94 -3.88 2.45
N GLY A 146 10.13 -3.99 3.05
CA GLY A 146 10.65 -5.26 3.58
C GLY A 146 10.46 -5.37 5.08
N TYR A 147 10.17 -6.60 5.54
CA TYR A 147 9.99 -6.96 6.95
C TYR A 147 10.70 -8.27 7.29
N THR A 148 10.95 -8.47 8.58
CA THR A 148 11.47 -9.73 9.14
C THR A 148 10.53 -10.23 10.24
N ASP A 149 10.76 -11.43 10.72
CA ASP A 149 10.29 -11.88 12.03
C ASP A 149 11.17 -11.27 13.14
N SER A 150 10.86 -11.60 14.40
CA SER A 150 11.58 -11.11 15.58
C SER A 150 12.80 -11.96 15.98
N VAL A 151 13.25 -12.88 15.14
CA VAL A 151 14.42 -13.70 15.43
C VAL A 151 15.69 -12.92 15.09
N GLY A 152 16.53 -12.69 16.09
CA GLY A 152 17.80 -11.97 15.94
C GLY A 152 17.81 -10.62 16.64
N LYS A 153 18.83 -9.80 16.31
CA LYS A 153 18.93 -8.44 16.83
C LYS A 153 18.22 -7.46 15.91
N ASP A 154 17.59 -6.44 16.48
CA ASP A 154 16.86 -5.38 15.73
C ASP A 154 17.71 -4.79 14.61
N GLU A 155 18.96 -4.44 14.89
CA GLU A 155 19.87 -3.85 13.89
C GLU A 155 20.13 -4.81 12.72
N TYR A 156 20.29 -6.11 13.00
CA TYR A 156 20.45 -7.13 11.97
C TYR A 156 19.18 -7.25 11.13
N ASN A 157 17.99 -7.31 11.77
CA ASN A 157 16.69 -7.39 11.12
C ASN A 157 16.39 -6.16 10.27
N MET A 158 16.75 -4.97 10.75
CA MET A 158 16.67 -3.73 9.99
C MET A 158 17.53 -3.81 8.72
N GLY A 159 18.78 -4.26 8.84
CA GLY A 159 19.68 -4.47 7.70
C GLY A 159 19.20 -5.56 6.73
N LEU A 160 18.63 -6.65 7.22
CA LEU A 160 18.12 -7.75 6.41
C LEU A 160 16.88 -7.34 5.62
N SER A 161 15.92 -6.67 6.26
CA SER A 161 14.71 -6.16 5.60
C SER A 161 15.05 -5.16 4.49
N LYS A 162 16.04 -4.28 4.72
CA LYS A 162 16.57 -3.36 3.70
C LYS A 162 17.09 -4.12 2.48
N ARG A 163 17.98 -5.09 2.68
CA ARG A 163 18.56 -5.88 1.57
C ARG A 163 17.49 -6.62 0.77
N ARG A 164 16.47 -7.18 1.44
CA ARG A 164 15.35 -7.88 0.79
C ARG A 164 14.51 -6.93 -0.06
N ALA A 165 14.08 -5.80 0.48
CA ALA A 165 13.32 -4.79 -0.27
C ALA A 165 14.12 -4.25 -1.46
N GLN A 166 15.43 -3.98 -1.26
CA GLN A 166 16.31 -3.52 -2.32
C GLN A 166 16.48 -4.57 -3.43
N SER A 167 16.57 -5.86 -3.09
CA SER A 167 16.66 -6.95 -4.09
C SER A 167 15.41 -6.99 -4.97
N VAL A 168 14.21 -6.81 -4.39
CA VAL A 168 12.95 -6.75 -5.17
C VAL A 168 12.92 -5.51 -6.05
N THR A 169 13.25 -4.33 -5.51
CA THR A 169 13.30 -3.08 -6.30
C THR A 169 14.30 -3.19 -7.46
N ASN A 170 15.51 -3.72 -7.19
CA ASN A 170 16.52 -3.92 -8.22
C ASN A 170 16.04 -4.90 -9.29
N TYR A 171 15.34 -5.97 -8.90
CA TYR A 171 14.78 -6.92 -9.85
C TYR A 171 13.75 -6.26 -10.78
N PHE A 172 12.85 -5.45 -10.25
CA PHE A 172 11.89 -4.70 -11.04
C PHE A 172 12.57 -3.76 -12.05
N THR A 173 13.52 -2.97 -11.59
CA THR A 173 14.21 -1.99 -12.45
C THR A 173 15.10 -2.65 -13.50
N SER A 174 15.77 -3.75 -13.16
CA SER A 174 16.57 -4.54 -14.11
C SER A 174 15.73 -5.22 -15.19
N ASN A 175 14.42 -5.41 -14.94
CA ASN A 175 13.46 -5.96 -15.91
C ASN A 175 12.65 -4.88 -16.66
N GLY A 176 13.17 -3.65 -16.70
CA GLY A 176 12.69 -2.58 -17.57
C GLY A 176 11.59 -1.70 -16.97
N LEU A 177 11.35 -1.77 -15.65
CA LEU A 177 10.50 -0.79 -14.98
C LEU A 177 11.32 0.47 -14.63
N VAL A 178 10.71 1.64 -14.79
CA VAL A 178 11.36 2.94 -14.60
C VAL A 178 11.68 3.17 -13.11
N ALA A 179 12.95 3.40 -12.79
CA ALA A 179 13.42 3.50 -11.40
C ALA A 179 12.74 4.62 -10.59
N SER A 180 12.37 5.73 -11.23
CA SER A 180 11.71 6.86 -10.55
C SER A 180 10.30 6.53 -10.03
N ARG A 181 9.70 5.40 -10.47
CA ARG A 181 8.44 4.91 -9.94
C ARG A 181 8.57 4.26 -8.57
N PHE A 182 9.79 3.91 -8.14
CA PHE A 182 10.01 3.06 -6.97
C PHE A 182 10.56 3.81 -5.78
N THR A 183 9.97 3.54 -4.63
CA THR A 183 10.50 3.91 -3.30
C THR A 183 10.73 2.63 -2.51
N THR A 184 11.93 2.47 -1.93
CA THR A 184 12.28 1.30 -1.12
C THR A 184 12.27 1.67 0.35
N LYS A 185 11.54 0.91 1.17
CA LYS A 185 11.44 1.08 2.62
C LYS A 185 11.72 -0.25 3.34
N TRP A 186 12.09 -0.18 4.61
CA TRP A 186 12.42 -1.35 5.42
C TRP A 186 12.10 -1.07 6.88
N PHE A 187 11.62 -2.08 7.58
CA PHE A 187 11.06 -1.95 8.92
C PHE A 187 11.62 -2.98 9.92
N GLY A 188 12.52 -3.88 9.50
CA GLY A 188 13.01 -4.96 10.36
C GLY A 188 11.84 -5.81 10.84
N GLU A 189 11.80 -6.08 12.14
CA GLU A 189 10.73 -6.83 12.80
C GLU A 189 9.54 -5.96 13.25
N GLN A 190 9.56 -4.67 12.94
CA GLN A 190 8.49 -3.75 13.30
C GLN A 190 7.22 -4.08 12.52
N ASN A 191 6.06 -3.80 13.15
CA ASN A 191 4.73 -4.01 12.55
C ASN A 191 4.44 -5.46 12.16
N PRO A 192 4.55 -6.41 13.10
CA PRO A 192 4.20 -7.80 12.84
C PRO A 192 2.72 -7.92 12.46
N VAL A 193 2.43 -8.78 11.47
CA VAL A 193 1.06 -9.10 11.03
C VAL A 193 0.54 -10.38 11.66
N ALA A 194 1.41 -11.12 12.34
CA ALA A 194 1.07 -12.35 13.03
C ALA A 194 1.96 -12.53 14.27
N ASP A 195 1.60 -13.47 15.14
CA ASP A 195 2.33 -13.76 16.37
C ASP A 195 3.73 -14.31 16.09
N ASN A 196 4.77 -13.60 16.50
CA ASN A 196 6.16 -14.02 16.40
C ASN A 196 6.51 -15.21 17.32
N GLY A 197 5.67 -15.55 18.29
CA GLY A 197 5.83 -16.72 19.15
C GLY A 197 5.68 -18.04 18.40
N THR A 198 4.94 -18.06 17.28
CA THR A 198 4.69 -19.27 16.48
C THR A 198 5.55 -19.31 15.20
N PRO A 199 5.96 -20.50 14.73
CA PRO A 199 6.66 -20.62 13.44
C PRO A 199 5.85 -20.08 12.27
N GLU A 200 4.54 -20.34 12.24
CA GLU A 200 3.60 -19.91 11.20
C GLU A 200 3.45 -18.39 11.19
N GLY A 201 3.38 -17.77 12.37
CA GLY A 201 3.31 -16.32 12.50
C GLY A 201 4.61 -15.66 12.06
N ARG A 202 5.76 -16.22 12.41
CA ARG A 202 7.06 -15.74 11.92
C ARG A 202 7.16 -15.83 10.39
N ALA A 203 6.67 -16.91 9.78
CA ALA A 203 6.63 -17.05 8.32
C ALA A 203 5.85 -15.92 7.64
N LYS A 204 4.70 -15.52 8.20
CA LYS A 204 3.91 -14.38 7.72
C LYS A 204 4.61 -13.03 7.93
N ASN A 205 5.39 -12.89 9.01
CA ASN A 205 6.13 -11.66 9.29
C ASN A 205 7.34 -11.49 8.36
N ARG A 206 7.96 -12.57 7.87
CA ARG A 206 9.00 -12.53 6.83
C ARG A 206 8.40 -12.24 5.46
N ARG A 207 8.03 -11.00 5.21
CA ARG A 207 7.28 -10.57 4.03
C ARG A 207 7.90 -9.37 3.33
N VAL A 208 7.48 -9.17 2.09
CA VAL A 208 7.65 -7.93 1.35
C VAL A 208 6.26 -7.45 0.90
N ASN A 209 5.95 -6.21 1.22
CA ASN A 209 4.76 -5.54 0.72
C ASN A 209 5.14 -4.70 -0.49
N VAL A 210 4.35 -4.81 -1.55
CA VAL A 210 4.42 -3.94 -2.72
C VAL A 210 3.15 -3.10 -2.72
N VAL A 211 3.32 -1.81 -2.43
CA VAL A 211 2.21 -0.85 -2.38
C VAL A 211 2.21 -0.05 -3.67
N ILE A 212 1.10 -0.09 -4.39
CA ILE A 212 0.91 0.57 -5.68
C ILE A 212 -0.07 1.72 -5.47
N VAL A 213 0.31 2.92 -5.89
CA VAL A 213 -0.52 4.12 -5.73
C VAL A 213 -0.58 4.91 -7.04
N PRO A 214 -1.67 5.65 -7.31
CA PRO A 214 -1.74 6.52 -8.48
C PRO A 214 -0.62 7.58 -8.43
N ASN A 215 0.02 7.82 -9.57
CA ASN A 215 0.99 8.91 -9.69
C ASN A 215 0.30 10.23 -10.09
N GLU A 216 1.06 11.32 -10.14
CA GLU A 216 0.53 12.64 -10.46
C GLU A 216 -0.09 12.71 -11.88
N LYS A 217 0.41 11.90 -12.82
CA LYS A 217 -0.17 11.85 -14.17
C LYS A 217 -1.56 11.23 -14.16
N MET A 218 -1.74 10.08 -13.47
CA MET A 218 -3.06 9.46 -13.32
C MET A 218 -4.06 10.41 -12.67
N LYS A 219 -3.64 11.15 -11.64
CA LYS A 219 -4.50 12.13 -10.97
C LYS A 219 -4.91 13.26 -11.90
N ALA A 220 -3.97 13.86 -12.61
CA ALA A 220 -4.24 14.95 -13.55
C ALA A 220 -5.14 14.52 -14.70
N ASP A 221 -4.99 13.31 -15.22
CA ASP A 221 -5.83 12.78 -16.30
C ASP A 221 -7.24 12.47 -15.80
N ALA A 222 -7.39 11.98 -14.57
CA ALA A 222 -8.68 11.76 -13.93
C ALA A 222 -9.45 13.08 -13.68
N GLU A 223 -8.76 14.12 -13.22
CA GLU A 223 -9.35 15.46 -13.03
C GLU A 223 -9.84 16.07 -14.35
N LYS A 224 -9.05 15.95 -15.42
CA LYS A 224 -9.47 16.38 -16.76
C LYS A 224 -10.72 15.65 -17.24
N SER A 225 -10.76 14.33 -17.07
CA SER A 225 -11.92 13.51 -17.46
C SER A 225 -13.17 13.84 -16.65
N ALA A 226 -13.01 14.16 -15.37
CA ALA A 226 -14.13 14.56 -14.50
C ALA A 226 -14.73 15.92 -14.86
N ASN A 227 -13.92 16.85 -15.39
CA ASN A 227 -14.36 18.19 -15.77
C ASN A 227 -14.99 18.26 -17.18
N GLN A 228 -14.94 17.16 -17.94
CA GLN A 228 -15.52 17.07 -19.30
C GLN A 228 -16.91 16.42 -19.33
N ASN A 229 -17.38 15.90 -18.20
CA ASN A 229 -18.70 15.30 -18.01
C ASN A 229 -19.59 16.17 -17.11
#